data_63aeeb48ad1508cdfd5817f127fa4dbd
#
_entry.id   63aeeb48ad1508cdfd5817f127fa4dbd
#
_cell.length_a   1.000
_cell.length_b   1.000
_cell.length_c   1.000
_cell.angle_alpha   90.00
_cell.angle_beta   90.00
_cell.angle_gamma   90.00
#
_symmetry.space_group_name_H-M   'P 1'
#
loop_
_entity.id
_entity.type
_entity.pdbx_description
1 polymer ?
#
loop_
_entity_poly.entity_id
_entity_poly.type
_entity_poly.pdbx_seq_one_letter_code
_entity_poly.pdbx_strand_id
1 'polypeptide(L)'
;RVAHNIIQHSKSRGDVPAGLLRWAESITHPKVNWREALASKLRRDLAMVAGRRDYVYTRPSRRQDAMRASGSTVVLPAMRQPAPPRVSAVIDTSGSIGNNELRSFMTEVIGIARASGVSNGVQIIACDAQAYPAQSLRTRGDVERIELRGGGGTDMGAGINAAVAARPCPHIVVVFTDGYTPWPKTKPRKVDSVIVVLST
;
A
#
# COMPACT_ATOMS: atom_id res chain seq x y z
N ARG A 1 26.36 -4.01 18.74
CA ARG A 1 27.14 -5.21 19.09
C ARG A 1 26.80 -5.71 20.50
N VAL A 2 26.89 -4.87 21.55
CA VAL A 2 26.62 -5.29 22.96
C VAL A 2 25.20 -5.86 23.12
N ALA A 3 24.17 -5.17 22.63
CA ALA A 3 22.79 -5.63 22.73
C ALA A 3 22.55 -6.99 22.03
N HIS A 4 23.14 -7.19 20.86
CA HIS A 4 23.07 -8.45 20.13
C HIS A 4 23.74 -9.61 20.88
N ASN A 5 24.89 -9.35 21.50
CA ASN A 5 25.59 -10.34 22.34
C ASN A 5 24.77 -10.71 23.57
N ILE A 6 24.08 -9.77 24.21
CA ILE A 6 23.19 -10.03 25.35
C ILE A 6 22.04 -10.96 24.95
N ILE A 7 21.40 -10.73 23.80
CA ILE A 7 20.32 -11.60 23.30
C ILE A 7 20.84 -12.99 22.97
N GLN A 8 21.98 -13.12 22.32
CA GLN A 8 22.60 -14.42 22.06
C GLN A 8 22.98 -15.15 23.33
N HIS A 9 23.53 -14.46 24.32
CA HIS A 9 23.90 -15.04 25.61
C HIS A 9 22.67 -15.54 26.39
N SER A 10 21.57 -14.78 26.34
CA SER A 10 20.29 -15.20 26.93
C SER A 10 19.74 -16.48 26.31
N LYS A 11 19.85 -16.64 24.98
CA LYS A 11 19.42 -17.86 24.28
C LYS A 11 20.28 -19.10 24.59
N SER A 12 21.57 -18.88 24.90
CA SER A 12 22.51 -19.98 25.11
C SER A 12 22.63 -20.44 26.58
N ARG A 13 22.46 -19.53 27.54
CA ARG A 13 22.71 -19.82 28.98
C ARG A 13 21.58 -19.40 29.94
N GLY A 14 20.58 -18.66 29.49
CA GLY A 14 19.40 -18.30 30.28
C GLY A 14 19.63 -17.37 31.49
N ASP A 15 20.86 -16.93 31.76
CA ASP A 15 21.28 -16.21 32.97
C ASP A 15 21.48 -14.71 32.74
N VAL A 16 20.53 -14.07 32.04
CA VAL A 16 20.59 -12.61 31.79
C VAL A 16 19.45 -11.94 32.58
N PRO A 17 19.75 -10.88 33.38
CA PRO A 17 18.71 -10.15 34.09
C PRO A 17 17.66 -9.59 33.11
N ALA A 18 16.36 -9.77 33.45
CA ALA A 18 15.24 -9.40 32.60
C ALA A 18 15.27 -7.92 32.14
N GLY A 19 15.83 -7.01 32.95
CA GLY A 19 16.01 -5.61 32.61
C GLY A 19 17.02 -5.38 31.48
N LEU A 20 18.13 -6.13 31.47
CA LEU A 20 19.13 -6.07 30.40
C LEU A 20 18.61 -6.68 29.10
N LEU A 21 17.79 -7.73 29.20
CA LEU A 21 17.16 -8.36 28.05
C LEU A 21 16.18 -7.39 27.38
N ARG A 22 15.28 -6.77 28.15
CA ARG A 22 14.34 -5.75 27.65
C ARG A 22 15.06 -4.55 27.02
N TRP A 23 16.15 -4.10 27.64
CA TRP A 23 16.98 -3.03 27.10
C TRP A 23 17.64 -3.45 25.77
N ALA A 24 18.20 -4.65 25.68
CA ALA A 24 18.81 -5.17 24.48
C ALA A 24 17.78 -5.36 23.35
N GLU A 25 16.58 -5.87 23.65
CA GLU A 25 15.48 -5.99 22.72
C GLU A 25 15.00 -4.61 22.22
N SER A 26 14.87 -3.62 23.10
CA SER A 26 14.42 -2.27 22.72
C SER A 26 15.38 -1.56 21.76
N ILE A 27 16.68 -1.86 21.83
CA ILE A 27 17.70 -1.30 20.92
C ILE A 27 17.81 -2.11 19.61
N THR A 28 17.66 -3.43 19.71
CA THR A 28 17.85 -4.33 18.56
C THR A 28 16.61 -4.34 17.65
N HIS A 29 15.44 -4.09 18.23
CA HIS A 29 14.17 -3.97 17.53
C HIS A 29 13.54 -2.62 17.82
N PRO A 30 14.05 -1.52 17.22
CA PRO A 30 13.40 -0.22 17.35
C PRO A 30 11.97 -0.34 16.81
N LYS A 31 10.99 0.00 17.64
CA LYS A 31 9.59 0.05 17.21
C LYS A 31 9.45 1.14 16.15
N VAL A 32 9.49 0.74 14.90
CA VAL A 32 9.17 1.65 13.78
C VAL A 32 7.70 2.00 13.90
N ASN A 33 7.37 3.29 13.93
CA ASN A 33 5.99 3.73 13.82
C ASN A 33 5.50 3.43 12.40
N TRP A 34 4.89 2.28 12.21
CA TRP A 34 4.44 1.81 10.90
C TRP A 34 3.47 2.80 10.24
N ARG A 35 2.67 3.56 11.03
CA ARG A 35 1.75 4.57 10.50
C ARG A 35 2.49 5.71 9.82
N GLU A 36 3.53 6.22 10.42
CA GLU A 36 4.36 7.29 9.84
C GLU A 36 5.13 6.80 8.61
N ALA A 37 5.69 5.60 8.68
CA ALA A 37 6.40 4.97 7.58
C ALA A 37 5.47 4.73 6.39
N LEU A 38 4.28 4.17 6.64
CA LEU A 38 3.24 3.96 5.64
C LEU A 38 2.78 5.28 5.03
N ALA A 39 2.47 6.28 5.87
CA ALA A 39 2.02 7.59 5.41
C ALA A 39 3.06 8.27 4.52
N SER A 40 4.32 8.25 4.92
CA SER A 40 5.43 8.82 4.14
C SER A 40 5.58 8.12 2.78
N LYS A 41 5.62 6.79 2.79
CA LYS A 41 5.79 6.00 1.56
C LYS A 41 4.60 6.13 0.62
N LEU A 42 3.38 6.01 1.13
CA LEU A 42 2.17 6.05 0.34
C LEU A 42 1.94 7.45 -0.27
N ARG A 43 2.17 8.53 0.48
CA ARG A 43 2.09 9.91 -0.05
C ARG A 43 3.10 10.14 -1.17
N ARG A 44 4.34 9.66 -1.02
CA ARG A 44 5.38 9.77 -2.04
C ARG A 44 4.98 9.05 -3.33
N ASP A 45 4.51 7.81 -3.22
CA ASP A 45 4.12 7.00 -4.37
C ASP A 45 2.88 7.58 -5.06
N LEU A 46 1.90 8.08 -4.29
CA LEU A 46 0.73 8.77 -4.83
C LEU A 46 1.11 10.06 -5.57
N ALA A 47 2.03 10.85 -5.02
CA ALA A 47 2.53 12.06 -5.66
C ALA A 47 3.25 11.76 -6.98
N MET A 48 4.03 10.68 -7.04
CA MET A 48 4.67 10.22 -8.28
C MET A 48 3.64 9.84 -9.35
N VAL A 49 2.58 9.13 -8.98
CA VAL A 49 1.50 8.75 -9.91
C VAL A 49 0.73 9.99 -10.38
N ALA A 50 0.36 10.88 -9.46
CA ALA A 50 -0.36 12.11 -9.76
C ALA A 50 0.48 13.11 -10.60
N GLY A 51 1.80 13.08 -10.46
CA GLY A 51 2.73 13.94 -11.21
C GLY A 51 2.99 13.48 -12.64
N ARG A 52 2.58 12.29 -13.03
CA ARG A 52 2.80 11.77 -14.40
C ARG A 52 1.98 12.54 -15.40
N ARG A 53 2.64 13.36 -16.17
CA ARG A 53 2.06 14.08 -17.32
C ARG A 53 2.61 13.48 -18.59
N ASP A 54 1.76 13.35 -19.61
CA ASP A 54 2.15 12.82 -20.91
C ASP A 54 1.64 13.72 -22.02
N TYR A 55 2.33 13.70 -23.14
CA TYR A 55 1.93 14.40 -24.34
C TYR A 55 0.88 13.62 -25.09
N VAL A 56 -0.14 14.32 -25.60
CA VAL A 56 -1.21 13.74 -26.40
C VAL A 56 -1.29 14.49 -27.73
N TYR A 57 -1.15 13.72 -28.80
CA TYR A 57 -1.23 14.24 -30.18
C TYR A 57 -2.64 14.11 -30.78
N THR A 58 -3.57 13.45 -30.10
CA THR A 58 -4.97 13.29 -30.58
C THR A 58 -5.76 14.58 -30.54
N ARG A 59 -5.29 15.58 -29.80
CA ARG A 59 -5.84 16.93 -29.81
C ARG A 59 -4.69 17.95 -29.81
N PRO A 60 -4.79 19.04 -30.58
CA PRO A 60 -3.76 20.07 -30.59
C PRO A 60 -3.71 20.83 -29.27
N SER A 61 -2.53 21.38 -28.96
CA SER A 61 -2.34 22.33 -27.87
C SER A 61 -3.19 23.58 -28.07
N ARG A 62 -3.60 24.26 -27.00
CA ARG A 62 -4.25 25.57 -27.04
C ARG A 62 -3.41 26.65 -27.75
N ARG A 63 -2.09 26.45 -27.85
CA ARG A 63 -1.16 27.34 -28.55
C ARG A 63 -1.04 27.03 -30.04
N GLN A 64 -1.72 26.00 -30.55
CA GLN A 64 -1.59 25.56 -31.94
C GLN A 64 -2.00 26.66 -32.94
N ASP A 65 -3.07 27.39 -32.61
CA ASP A 65 -3.56 28.45 -33.51
C ASP A 65 -2.58 29.64 -33.64
N ALA A 66 -1.94 30.01 -32.51
CA ALA A 66 -0.88 31.02 -32.52
C ALA A 66 0.33 30.57 -33.34
N MET A 67 0.71 29.30 -33.30
CA MET A 67 1.79 28.73 -34.10
C MET A 67 1.44 28.73 -35.60
N ARG A 68 0.20 28.38 -35.95
CA ARG A 68 -0.27 28.42 -37.33
C ARG A 68 -0.28 29.86 -37.87
N ALA A 69 -0.73 30.81 -37.05
CA ALA A 69 -0.73 32.23 -37.43
C ALA A 69 0.68 32.77 -37.69
N SER A 70 1.70 32.21 -37.05
CA SER A 70 3.12 32.53 -37.31
C SER A 70 3.73 31.78 -38.51
N GLY A 71 2.93 31.03 -39.28
CA GLY A 71 3.39 30.26 -40.44
C GLY A 71 4.08 28.92 -40.10
N SER A 72 4.03 28.50 -38.86
CA SER A 72 4.63 27.22 -38.44
C SER A 72 3.76 26.03 -38.80
N THR A 73 4.34 24.99 -39.38
CA THR A 73 3.70 23.70 -39.67
C THR A 73 3.82 22.68 -38.54
N VAL A 74 4.48 23.04 -37.42
CA VAL A 74 4.71 22.14 -36.28
C VAL A 74 3.42 21.91 -35.52
N VAL A 75 3.09 20.66 -35.26
CA VAL A 75 1.96 20.27 -34.41
C VAL A 75 2.43 20.20 -32.95
N LEU A 76 1.88 21.07 -32.11
CA LEU A 76 2.16 21.09 -30.69
C LEU A 76 1.22 20.11 -29.96
N PRO A 77 1.77 19.15 -29.18
CA PRO A 77 0.95 18.25 -28.41
C PRO A 77 0.22 18.97 -27.27
N ALA A 78 -0.96 18.49 -26.93
CA ALA A 78 -1.60 18.85 -25.66
C ALA A 78 -1.02 18.04 -24.52
N MET A 79 -1.12 18.54 -23.29
CA MET A 79 -0.79 17.75 -22.11
C MET A 79 -2.03 17.01 -21.63
N ARG A 80 -1.88 15.71 -21.39
CA ARG A 80 -2.88 14.89 -20.74
C ARG A 80 -2.77 15.07 -19.23
N GLN A 81 -3.89 15.37 -18.58
CA GLN A 81 -3.94 15.25 -17.12
C GLN A 81 -3.92 13.76 -16.76
N PRO A 82 -3.10 13.37 -15.78
CA PRO A 82 -3.09 11.98 -15.30
C PRO A 82 -4.46 11.61 -14.73
N ALA A 83 -4.81 10.35 -14.85
CA ALA A 83 -5.95 9.81 -14.13
C ALA A 83 -5.70 9.91 -12.62
N PRO A 84 -6.73 10.11 -11.79
CA PRO A 84 -6.54 10.11 -10.34
C PRO A 84 -5.88 8.81 -9.89
N PRO A 85 -4.95 8.87 -8.92
CA PRO A 85 -4.29 7.69 -8.42
C PRO A 85 -5.29 6.70 -7.82
N ARG A 86 -5.04 5.41 -7.96
CA ARG A 86 -5.87 4.32 -7.46
C ARG A 86 -5.07 3.46 -6.51
N VAL A 87 -5.67 3.14 -5.38
CA VAL A 87 -5.07 2.34 -4.31
C VAL A 87 -5.95 1.13 -4.05
N SER A 88 -5.35 -0.04 -3.93
CA SER A 88 -5.98 -1.23 -3.39
C SER A 88 -5.24 -1.68 -2.14
N ALA A 89 -5.97 -2.07 -1.10
CA ALA A 89 -5.41 -2.69 0.09
C ALA A 89 -5.81 -4.16 0.13
N VAL A 90 -4.84 -5.03 0.21
CA VAL A 90 -5.00 -6.47 0.43
C VAL A 90 -4.80 -6.73 1.91
N ILE A 91 -5.80 -7.32 2.53
CA ILE A 91 -5.84 -7.51 3.97
C ILE A 91 -5.87 -8.99 4.28
N ASP A 92 -4.90 -9.42 5.03
CA ASP A 92 -4.84 -10.75 5.60
C ASP A 92 -5.93 -10.89 6.68
N THR A 93 -6.86 -11.80 6.45
CA THR A 93 -7.94 -12.11 7.37
C THR A 93 -7.73 -13.43 8.10
N SER A 94 -6.48 -13.90 8.20
CA SER A 94 -6.13 -15.05 9.03
C SER A 94 -6.45 -14.78 10.50
N GLY A 95 -6.71 -15.84 11.25
CA GLY A 95 -7.11 -15.74 12.66
C GLY A 95 -6.05 -15.16 13.61
N SER A 96 -4.81 -14.94 13.14
CA SER A 96 -3.71 -14.33 13.90
C SER A 96 -3.85 -12.82 14.04
N ILE A 97 -4.60 -12.14 13.15
CA ILE A 97 -4.72 -10.69 13.14
C ILE A 97 -6.06 -10.26 13.75
N GLY A 98 -5.98 -9.35 14.74
CA GLY A 98 -7.16 -8.87 15.45
C GLY A 98 -8.01 -7.90 14.61
N ASN A 99 -9.35 -8.01 14.71
CA ASN A 99 -10.28 -7.13 13.99
C ASN A 99 -10.05 -5.63 14.24
N ASN A 100 -9.64 -5.25 15.45
CA ASN A 100 -9.35 -3.85 15.78
C ASN A 100 -8.10 -3.34 15.05
N GLU A 101 -7.12 -4.20 14.85
CA GLU A 101 -5.90 -3.89 14.12
C GLU A 101 -6.19 -3.71 12.62
N LEU A 102 -6.98 -4.60 12.04
CA LEU A 102 -7.47 -4.48 10.66
C LEU A 102 -8.26 -3.19 10.42
N ARG A 103 -9.17 -2.85 11.31
CA ARG A 103 -9.93 -1.59 11.23
C ARG A 103 -9.04 -0.36 11.35
N SER A 104 -8.06 -0.38 12.27
CA SER A 104 -7.08 0.69 12.43
C SER A 104 -6.25 0.88 11.16
N PHE A 105 -5.78 -0.21 10.55
CA PHE A 105 -5.05 -0.19 9.29
C PHE A 105 -5.88 0.40 8.13
N MET A 106 -7.10 -0.10 7.93
CA MET A 106 -7.99 0.40 6.87
C MET A 106 -8.28 1.89 7.03
N THR A 107 -8.54 2.33 8.27
CA THR A 107 -8.79 3.74 8.58
C THR A 107 -7.60 4.62 8.22
N GLU A 108 -6.38 4.17 8.50
CA GLU A 108 -5.16 4.89 8.19
C GLU A 108 -4.94 4.99 6.68
N VAL A 109 -5.06 3.87 5.96
CA VAL A 109 -4.89 3.84 4.49
C VAL A 109 -5.90 4.74 3.80
N ILE A 110 -7.18 4.69 4.21
CA ILE A 110 -8.24 5.54 3.64
C ILE A 110 -7.96 7.02 3.95
N GLY A 111 -7.53 7.34 5.17
CA GLY A 111 -7.18 8.70 5.58
C GLY A 111 -6.04 9.29 4.71
N ILE A 112 -4.97 8.53 4.54
CA ILE A 112 -3.82 8.95 3.72
C ILE A 112 -4.23 9.08 2.24
N ALA A 113 -4.93 8.09 1.70
CA ALA A 113 -5.36 8.09 0.31
C ALA A 113 -6.26 9.29 0.00
N ARG A 114 -7.23 9.59 0.87
CA ARG A 114 -8.13 10.74 0.73
C ARG A 114 -7.38 12.07 0.80
N ALA A 115 -6.47 12.23 1.75
CA ALA A 115 -5.64 13.42 1.89
C ALA A 115 -4.70 13.62 0.67
N SER A 116 -4.40 12.55 -0.06
CA SER A 116 -3.54 12.55 -1.25
C SER A 116 -4.33 12.63 -2.58
N GLY A 117 -5.63 12.92 -2.55
CA GLY A 117 -6.44 13.15 -3.76
C GLY A 117 -7.01 11.88 -4.41
N VAL A 118 -7.05 10.75 -3.71
CA VAL A 118 -7.72 9.53 -4.18
C VAL A 118 -9.24 9.72 -4.01
N SER A 119 -9.92 10.15 -5.09
CA SER A 119 -11.35 10.47 -5.06
C SER A 119 -12.26 9.24 -5.12
N ASN A 120 -11.81 8.16 -5.75
CA ASN A 120 -12.62 6.97 -6.01
C ASN A 120 -12.64 5.97 -4.83
N GLY A 121 -12.02 6.32 -3.71
CA GLY A 121 -11.88 5.43 -2.55
C GLY A 121 -10.75 4.41 -2.73
N VAL A 122 -10.57 3.60 -1.69
CA VAL A 122 -9.60 2.50 -1.64
C VAL A 122 -10.35 1.19 -1.85
N GLN A 123 -9.88 0.35 -2.75
CA GLN A 123 -10.40 -1.00 -2.90
C GLN A 123 -9.80 -1.89 -1.81
N ILE A 124 -10.65 -2.52 -1.02
CA ILE A 124 -10.23 -3.48 0.01
C ILE A 124 -10.51 -4.89 -0.50
N ILE A 125 -9.52 -5.74 -0.43
CA ILE A 125 -9.58 -7.15 -0.80
C ILE A 125 -9.19 -7.95 0.44
N ALA A 126 -10.16 -8.60 1.05
CA ALA A 126 -9.90 -9.57 2.09
C ALA A 126 -9.31 -10.83 1.47
N CYS A 127 -8.30 -11.40 2.09
CA CYS A 127 -7.59 -12.56 1.60
C CYS A 127 -7.24 -13.50 2.76
N ASP A 128 -7.62 -14.76 2.59
CA ASP A 128 -7.11 -15.89 3.38
C ASP A 128 -6.46 -16.90 2.42
N ALA A 129 -6.88 -18.14 2.38
CA ALA A 129 -6.46 -19.10 1.35
C ALA A 129 -6.94 -18.71 -0.07
N GLN A 130 -7.88 -17.77 -0.17
CA GLN A 130 -8.41 -17.22 -1.42
C GLN A 130 -8.68 -15.72 -1.28
N ALA A 131 -8.74 -15.00 -2.40
CA ALA A 131 -9.13 -13.60 -2.41
C ALA A 131 -10.63 -13.44 -2.53
N TYR A 132 -11.22 -12.59 -1.69
CA TYR A 132 -12.64 -12.24 -1.74
C TYR A 132 -12.89 -11.04 -2.66
N PRO A 133 -14.14 -10.86 -3.15
CA PRO A 133 -14.48 -9.73 -4.01
C PRO A 133 -14.09 -8.38 -3.40
N ALA A 134 -13.51 -7.51 -4.21
CA ALA A 134 -13.08 -6.20 -3.78
C ALA A 134 -14.27 -5.31 -3.35
N GLN A 135 -14.13 -4.64 -2.22
CA GLN A 135 -15.07 -3.64 -1.72
C GLN A 135 -14.42 -2.25 -1.77
N SER A 136 -15.14 -1.23 -2.21
CA SER A 136 -14.61 0.13 -2.29
C SER A 136 -15.02 0.93 -1.05
N LEU A 137 -14.05 1.38 -0.28
CA LEU A 137 -14.26 2.20 0.91
C LEU A 137 -13.78 3.63 0.67
N ARG A 138 -14.59 4.61 1.04
CA ARG A 138 -14.31 6.04 0.87
C ARG A 138 -14.18 6.78 2.18
N THR A 139 -14.84 6.30 3.21
CA THR A 139 -14.96 6.97 4.50
C THR A 139 -14.59 6.03 5.65
N ARG A 140 -14.32 6.62 6.82
CA ARG A 140 -14.14 5.85 8.05
C ARG A 140 -15.40 5.07 8.44
N GLY A 141 -16.59 5.62 8.19
CA GLY A 141 -17.84 4.92 8.46
C GLY A 141 -18.05 3.67 7.63
N ASP A 142 -17.43 3.59 6.44
CA ASP A 142 -17.47 2.37 5.62
C ASP A 142 -16.64 1.26 6.27
N VAL A 143 -15.56 1.60 6.99
CA VAL A 143 -14.72 0.63 7.73
C VAL A 143 -15.49 -0.04 8.87
N GLU A 144 -16.40 0.68 9.51
CA GLU A 144 -17.20 0.12 10.60
C GLU A 144 -18.24 -0.89 10.10
N ARG A 145 -18.69 -0.72 8.87
CA ARG A 145 -19.75 -1.54 8.25
C ARG A 145 -19.20 -2.72 7.45
N ILE A 146 -17.91 -2.71 7.12
CA ILE A 146 -17.32 -3.79 6.33
C ILE A 146 -17.30 -5.10 7.11
N GLU A 147 -17.79 -6.15 6.49
CA GLU A 147 -17.64 -7.51 6.96
C GLU A 147 -16.44 -8.15 6.27
N LEU A 148 -15.37 -8.38 7.03
CA LEU A 148 -14.22 -9.10 6.53
C LEU A 148 -14.48 -10.60 6.67
N ARG A 149 -14.54 -11.29 5.55
CA ARG A 149 -14.63 -12.74 5.50
C ARG A 149 -13.23 -13.32 5.54
N GLY A 150 -13.05 -14.41 6.25
CA GLY A 150 -11.76 -15.09 6.38
C GLY A 150 -11.72 -15.99 7.61
N GLY A 151 -10.53 -16.47 7.96
CA GLY A 151 -10.28 -17.36 9.10
C GLY A 151 -9.60 -18.65 8.71
N GLY A 152 -9.22 -18.79 7.44
CA GLY A 152 -8.45 -19.92 6.92
C GLY A 152 -6.94 -19.70 6.91
N GLY A 153 -6.23 -20.46 6.10
CA GLY A 153 -4.80 -20.24 5.81
C GLY A 153 -4.61 -18.95 4.98
N THR A 154 -3.35 -18.55 4.76
CA THR A 154 -3.06 -17.28 4.09
C THR A 154 -2.30 -17.49 2.78
N ASP A 155 -2.79 -16.91 1.66
CA ASP A 155 -2.08 -16.77 0.39
C ASP A 155 -2.13 -15.32 -0.11
N MET A 156 -1.16 -14.51 0.30
CA MET A 156 -1.07 -13.12 -0.15
C MET A 156 -0.79 -12.99 -1.64
N GLY A 157 -0.25 -14.02 -2.28
CA GLY A 157 -0.10 -14.06 -3.74
C GLY A 157 -1.43 -14.02 -4.47
N ALA A 158 -2.43 -14.76 -3.98
CA ALA A 158 -3.78 -14.73 -4.51
C ALA A 158 -4.42 -13.35 -4.34
N GLY A 159 -4.28 -12.73 -3.16
CA GLY A 159 -4.78 -11.38 -2.87
C GLY A 159 -4.15 -10.30 -3.77
N ILE A 160 -2.84 -10.31 -3.92
CA ILE A 160 -2.13 -9.38 -4.81
C ILE A 160 -2.55 -9.58 -6.27
N ASN A 161 -2.69 -10.81 -6.74
CA ASN A 161 -3.12 -11.11 -8.09
C ASN A 161 -4.56 -10.64 -8.33
N ALA A 162 -5.45 -10.80 -7.36
CA ALA A 162 -6.82 -10.28 -7.42
C ALA A 162 -6.83 -8.75 -7.51
N ALA A 163 -6.00 -8.06 -6.73
CA ALA A 163 -5.84 -6.61 -6.81
C ALA A 163 -5.39 -6.15 -8.20
N VAL A 164 -4.41 -6.83 -8.80
CA VAL A 164 -3.88 -6.53 -10.14
C VAL A 164 -4.88 -6.84 -11.25
N ALA A 165 -5.72 -7.85 -11.06
CA ALA A 165 -6.79 -8.23 -11.99
C ALA A 165 -7.99 -7.28 -11.94
N ALA A 166 -8.16 -6.52 -10.87
CA ALA A 166 -9.27 -5.58 -10.71
C ALA A 166 -9.33 -4.55 -11.86
N ARG A 167 -10.53 -4.09 -12.16
CA ARG A 167 -10.78 -3.08 -13.20
C ARG A 167 -11.49 -1.87 -12.57
N PRO A 168 -10.89 -0.71 -12.60
CA PRO A 168 -9.56 -0.35 -13.14
C PRO A 168 -8.41 -0.85 -12.26
N CYS A 169 -7.29 -1.26 -12.88
CA CYS A 169 -6.10 -1.73 -12.17
C CYS A 169 -5.54 -0.64 -11.23
N PRO A 170 -5.18 -0.96 -9.99
CA PRO A 170 -4.60 0.00 -9.07
C PRO A 170 -3.17 0.38 -9.48
N HIS A 171 -2.74 1.58 -9.10
CA HIS A 171 -1.35 2.02 -9.23
C HIS A 171 -0.52 1.54 -8.05
N ILE A 172 -1.11 1.51 -6.87
CA ILE A 172 -0.45 1.14 -5.61
C ILE A 172 -1.27 0.04 -4.93
N VAL A 173 -0.58 -1.01 -4.49
CA VAL A 173 -1.15 -2.06 -3.65
C VAL A 173 -0.49 -1.98 -2.27
N VAL A 174 -1.31 -1.89 -1.22
CA VAL A 174 -0.86 -1.95 0.17
C VAL A 174 -1.29 -3.29 0.73
N VAL A 175 -0.37 -4.05 1.28
CA VAL A 175 -0.62 -5.37 1.86
C VAL A 175 -0.46 -5.30 3.37
N PHE A 176 -1.42 -5.85 4.11
CA PHE A 176 -1.36 -5.96 5.56
C PHE A 176 -1.45 -7.43 5.98
N THR A 177 -0.43 -7.92 6.66
CA THR A 177 -0.28 -9.34 7.03
C THR A 177 0.69 -9.48 8.20
N ASP A 178 0.67 -10.61 8.89
CA ASP A 178 1.68 -11.00 9.86
C ASP A 178 2.98 -11.54 9.22
N GLY A 179 2.98 -11.70 7.89
CA GLY A 179 4.15 -12.12 7.11
C GLY A 179 4.31 -13.63 6.96
N TYR A 180 3.55 -14.45 7.68
CA TYR A 180 3.61 -15.92 7.59
C TYR A 180 2.81 -16.46 6.40
N THR A 181 3.21 -16.07 5.21
CA THR A 181 2.50 -16.38 3.96
C THR A 181 3.49 -16.57 2.81
N PRO A 182 3.16 -17.37 1.81
CA PRO A 182 3.94 -17.41 0.58
C PRO A 182 3.85 -16.07 -0.16
N TRP A 183 5.01 -15.58 -0.63
CA TRP A 183 5.12 -14.34 -1.37
C TRP A 183 5.38 -14.58 -2.85
N PRO A 184 4.84 -13.75 -3.74
CA PRO A 184 5.21 -13.79 -5.15
C PRO A 184 6.71 -13.45 -5.31
N LYS A 185 7.42 -14.21 -6.14
CA LYS A 185 8.87 -14.02 -6.38
C LYS A 185 9.21 -12.65 -6.97
N THR A 186 8.28 -12.02 -7.66
CA THR A 186 8.50 -10.75 -8.35
C THR A 186 7.31 -9.82 -8.16
N LYS A 187 7.59 -8.51 -8.14
CA LYS A 187 6.55 -7.49 -8.13
C LYS A 187 5.70 -7.56 -9.41
N PRO A 188 4.36 -7.48 -9.33
CA PRO A 188 3.49 -7.42 -10.49
C PRO A 188 3.85 -6.23 -11.41
N ARG A 189 4.00 -6.47 -12.71
CA ARG A 189 4.43 -5.43 -13.68
C ARG A 189 3.43 -4.29 -13.86
N LYS A 190 2.13 -4.54 -13.61
CA LYS A 190 1.05 -3.57 -13.82
C LYS A 190 0.86 -2.57 -12.68
N VAL A 191 1.59 -2.74 -11.58
CA VAL A 191 1.46 -1.92 -10.38
C VAL A 191 2.75 -1.14 -10.17
N ASP A 192 2.62 0.15 -9.87
CA ASP A 192 3.77 1.03 -9.66
C ASP A 192 4.50 0.69 -8.35
N SER A 193 3.75 0.45 -7.29
CA SER A 193 4.31 0.14 -5.97
C SER A 193 3.47 -0.91 -5.24
N VAL A 194 4.18 -1.79 -4.52
CA VAL A 194 3.59 -2.68 -3.51
C VAL A 194 4.23 -2.33 -2.18
N ILE A 195 3.42 -2.00 -1.20
CA ILE A 195 3.84 -1.64 0.16
C ILE A 195 3.34 -2.73 1.09
N VAL A 196 4.24 -3.35 1.83
CA VAL A 196 3.88 -4.36 2.81
C VAL A 196 3.99 -3.77 4.21
N VAL A 197 2.94 -3.91 4.99
CA VAL A 197 2.86 -3.54 6.40
C VAL A 197 2.70 -4.82 7.20
N LEU A 198 3.63 -5.06 8.09
CA LEU A 198 3.59 -6.21 8.97
C LEU A 198 2.89 -5.85 10.28
N SER A 199 1.94 -6.69 10.70
CA SER A 199 1.42 -6.68 12.06
C SER A 199 2.46 -7.29 13.00
N THR A 200 2.62 -6.77 14.19
CA THR A 200 3.58 -7.23 15.22
C THR A 200 2.86 -7.76 16.42
#